data_b128f95e44d6b0a4d6dca588b808d67d
#
_entry.id   b128f95e44d6b0a4d6dca588b808d67d
#
_cell.length_a   1.000
_cell.length_b   1.000
_cell.length_c   1.000
_cell.angle_alpha   90.00
_cell.angle_beta   90.00
_cell.angle_gamma   90.00
#
_symmetry.space_group_name_H-M   'P 1'
#
loop_
_entity.id
_entity.type
_entity.pdbx_description
1 polymer ?
#
loop_
_entity_poly.entity_id
_entity_poly.type
_entity_poly.pdbx_seq_one_letter_code
_entity_poly.pdbx_strand_id
1 'polypeptide(L)'
;YLTLAVCSEALGVIEKMYKLTLEYVKTREQFGKRIGDFQVIQHRMVEMYIIKEEMRSLNCSAQVSFSNNDPKERIKSISLNKIFLDTKAKEAAQDCIQLHGGMGVANEMSIGHFFKKLTFLSMLFGDSDYHYKRYELADKI
;
A
#
# COMPACT_ATOMS: atom_id res chain seq x y z
N TYR A 1 -10.33 -16.25 0.97
CA TYR A 1 -9.16 -16.37 1.86
C TYR A 1 -7.88 -15.88 1.19
N LEU A 2 -7.52 -16.39 0.00
CA LEU A 2 -6.25 -16.06 -0.68
C LEU A 2 -6.12 -14.56 -0.98
N THR A 3 -7.18 -13.90 -1.44
CA THR A 3 -7.19 -12.46 -1.71
C THR A 3 -6.90 -11.65 -0.45
N LEU A 4 -7.47 -12.04 0.70
CA LEU A 4 -7.20 -11.36 1.97
C LEU A 4 -5.77 -11.60 2.45
N ALA A 5 -5.23 -12.80 2.27
CA ALA A 5 -3.83 -13.10 2.59
C ALA A 5 -2.86 -12.22 1.78
N VAL A 6 -3.14 -12.03 0.48
CA VAL A 6 -2.38 -11.10 -0.39
C VAL A 6 -2.46 -9.66 0.11
N CYS A 7 -3.64 -9.18 0.51
CA CYS A 7 -3.78 -7.84 1.07
C CYS A 7 -3.02 -7.68 2.40
N SER A 8 -3.02 -8.70 3.24
CA SER A 8 -2.27 -8.70 4.51
C SER A 8 -0.76 -8.69 4.28
N GLU A 9 -0.27 -9.45 3.31
CA GLU A 9 1.14 -9.43 2.90
C GLU A 9 1.53 -8.05 2.35
N ALA A 10 0.69 -7.48 1.48
CA ALA A 10 0.91 -6.16 0.90
C ALA A 10 0.94 -5.05 1.97
N LEU A 11 0.11 -5.14 3.01
CA LEU A 11 0.17 -4.25 4.17
C LEU A 11 1.55 -4.30 4.84
N GLY A 12 2.11 -5.48 5.08
CA GLY A 12 3.45 -5.62 5.64
C GLY A 12 4.54 -5.03 4.73
N VAL A 13 4.38 -5.15 3.41
CA VAL A 13 5.29 -4.55 2.43
C VAL A 13 5.26 -3.02 2.49
N ILE A 14 4.08 -2.40 2.46
CA ILE A 14 3.97 -0.92 2.51
C ILE A 14 4.45 -0.35 3.86
N GLU A 15 4.19 -1.05 4.96
CA GLU A 15 4.72 -0.68 6.28
C GLU A 15 6.25 -0.67 6.28
N LYS A 16 6.87 -1.69 5.69
CA LYS A 16 8.33 -1.77 5.57
C LYS A 16 8.89 -0.68 4.67
N MET A 17 8.23 -0.41 3.53
CA MET A 17 8.63 0.66 2.61
C MET A 17 8.56 2.03 3.30
N TYR A 18 7.46 2.33 4.00
CA TYR A 18 7.32 3.56 4.77
C TYR A 18 8.44 3.72 5.80
N LYS A 19 8.73 2.68 6.59
CA LYS A 19 9.78 2.72 7.61
C LYS A 19 11.16 2.99 7.00
N LEU A 20 11.53 2.30 5.93
CA LEU A 20 12.79 2.52 5.23
C LEU A 20 12.91 3.93 4.67
N THR A 21 11.83 4.45 4.08
CA THR A 21 11.79 5.81 3.55
C THR A 21 11.92 6.85 4.66
N LEU A 22 11.25 6.66 5.79
CA LEU A 22 11.34 7.55 6.95
C LEU A 22 12.78 7.60 7.51
N GLU A 23 13.45 6.47 7.62
CA GLU A 23 14.84 6.40 8.04
C GLU A 23 15.77 7.10 7.03
N TYR A 24 15.53 6.89 5.74
CA TYR A 24 16.31 7.49 4.67
C TYR A 24 16.19 9.02 4.66
N VAL A 25 14.99 9.58 4.70
CA VAL A 25 14.79 11.05 4.67
C VAL A 25 15.33 11.75 5.91
N LYS A 26 15.43 11.05 7.05
CA LYS A 26 16.02 11.57 8.29
C LYS A 26 17.56 11.60 8.28
N THR A 27 18.19 10.82 7.43
CA THR A 27 19.65 10.67 7.40
C THR A 27 20.28 11.24 6.14
N ARG A 28 19.58 11.23 5.01
CA ARG A 28 20.09 11.72 3.73
C ARG A 28 20.22 13.24 3.72
N GLU A 29 21.40 13.75 3.42
CA GLU A 29 21.65 15.19 3.29
C GLU A 29 21.79 15.58 1.82
N GLN A 30 21.13 16.69 1.46
CA GLN A 30 21.23 17.38 0.17
C GLN A 30 20.89 18.86 0.37
N PHE A 31 21.48 19.73 -0.45
CA PHE A 31 21.25 21.20 -0.37
C PHE A 31 21.55 21.79 1.02
N GLY A 32 22.58 21.25 1.70
CA GLY A 32 23.05 21.76 2.97
C GLY A 32 22.25 21.34 4.21
N LYS A 33 21.25 20.47 4.07
CA LYS A 33 20.45 19.92 5.19
C LYS A 33 19.89 18.54 4.88
N ARG A 34 19.31 17.88 5.90
CA ARG A 34 18.59 16.61 5.70
C ARG A 34 17.38 16.83 4.79
N ILE A 35 17.13 15.88 3.89
CA ILE A 35 15.97 15.99 2.98
C ILE A 35 14.63 15.97 3.72
N GLY A 36 14.55 15.32 4.87
CA GLY A 36 13.38 15.34 5.76
C GLY A 36 13.07 16.70 6.40
N ASP A 37 14.00 17.67 6.34
CA ASP A 37 13.77 19.04 6.84
C ASP A 37 13.06 19.93 5.82
N PHE A 38 12.82 19.44 4.60
CA PHE A 38 12.01 20.14 3.59
C PHE A 38 10.53 19.84 3.77
N GLN A 39 9.71 20.87 3.83
CA GLN A 39 8.26 20.79 4.07
C GLN A 39 7.55 19.86 3.07
N VAL A 40 7.94 19.93 1.78
CA VAL A 40 7.36 19.06 0.74
C VAL A 40 7.61 17.58 1.01
N ILE A 41 8.76 17.22 1.58
CA ILE A 41 9.07 15.84 1.97
C ILE A 41 8.24 15.43 3.18
N GLN A 42 8.09 16.32 4.17
CA GLN A 42 7.28 16.07 5.36
C GLN A 42 5.81 15.81 4.99
N HIS A 43 5.24 16.62 4.09
CA HIS A 43 3.85 16.42 3.61
C HIS A 43 3.68 15.08 2.93
N ARG A 44 4.59 14.69 2.02
CA ARG A 44 4.55 13.36 1.38
C ARG A 44 4.65 12.22 2.39
N MET A 45 5.52 12.36 3.40
CA MET A 45 5.64 11.34 4.46
C MET A 45 4.35 11.21 5.28
N VAL A 46 3.64 12.31 5.54
CA VAL A 46 2.33 12.29 6.21
C VAL A 46 1.27 11.62 5.34
N GLU A 47 1.21 11.95 4.04
CA GLU A 47 0.28 11.31 3.10
C GLU A 47 0.50 9.79 3.02
N MET A 48 1.74 9.35 2.89
CA MET A 48 2.08 7.92 2.92
C MET A 48 1.71 7.24 4.25
N TYR A 49 1.86 7.95 5.37
CA TYR A 49 1.44 7.45 6.67
C TYR A 49 -0.07 7.23 6.72
N ILE A 50 -0.85 8.20 6.23
CA ILE A 50 -2.31 8.11 6.17
C ILE A 50 -2.74 6.91 5.32
N ILE A 51 -2.20 6.78 4.10
CA ILE A 51 -2.50 5.66 3.19
C ILE A 51 -2.19 4.31 3.85
N LYS A 52 -1.05 4.20 4.53
CA LYS A 52 -0.68 2.98 5.28
C LYS A 52 -1.69 2.65 6.38
N GLU A 53 -2.16 3.62 7.15
CA GLU A 53 -3.15 3.40 8.22
C GLU A 53 -4.54 3.11 7.66
N GLU A 54 -4.94 3.73 6.55
CA GLU A 54 -6.18 3.41 5.85
C GLU A 54 -6.16 1.96 5.34
N MET A 55 -5.04 1.52 4.74
CA MET A 55 -4.88 0.13 4.30
C MET A 55 -4.95 -0.85 5.47
N ARG A 56 -4.36 -0.50 6.62
CA ARG A 56 -4.47 -1.31 7.84
C ARG A 56 -5.92 -1.44 8.30
N SER A 57 -6.67 -0.34 8.32
CA SER A 57 -8.08 -0.31 8.71
C SER A 57 -8.95 -1.15 7.79
N LEU A 58 -8.75 -1.03 6.46
CA LEU A 58 -9.44 -1.85 5.45
C LEU A 58 -9.11 -3.34 5.61
N ASN A 59 -7.85 -3.66 5.88
CA ASN A 59 -7.44 -5.04 6.09
C ASN A 59 -8.06 -5.65 7.36
N CYS A 60 -8.13 -4.89 8.45
CA CYS A 60 -8.83 -5.30 9.67
C CYS A 60 -10.33 -5.50 9.41
N SER A 61 -10.99 -4.56 8.73
CA SER A 61 -12.41 -4.68 8.36
C SER A 61 -12.66 -5.93 7.52
N ALA A 62 -11.82 -6.21 6.52
CA ALA A 62 -11.92 -7.41 5.70
C ALA A 62 -11.71 -8.70 6.52
N GLN A 63 -10.83 -8.70 7.52
CA GLN A 63 -10.65 -9.84 8.43
C GLN A 63 -11.89 -10.07 9.31
N VAL A 64 -12.45 -9.02 9.88
CA VAL A 64 -13.66 -9.11 10.71
C VAL A 64 -14.85 -9.63 9.89
N SER A 65 -14.97 -9.25 8.61
CA SER A 65 -16.04 -9.71 7.73
C SER A 65 -16.06 -11.24 7.51
N PHE A 66 -14.94 -11.93 7.76
CA PHE A 66 -14.91 -13.40 7.74
C PHE A 66 -15.63 -14.05 8.92
N SER A 67 -15.73 -13.36 10.04
CA SER A 67 -16.46 -13.81 11.21
C SER A 67 -17.98 -13.62 11.06
N ASN A 68 -18.40 -12.78 10.12
CA ASN A 68 -19.80 -12.50 9.83
C ASN A 68 -20.34 -13.52 8.82
N ASN A 69 -21.59 -13.98 9.02
CA ASN A 69 -22.27 -14.91 8.12
C ASN A 69 -22.87 -14.22 6.88
N ASP A 70 -22.50 -12.97 6.60
CA ASP A 70 -22.94 -12.22 5.41
C ASP A 70 -21.91 -12.34 4.28
N PRO A 71 -22.22 -13.13 3.22
CA PRO A 71 -21.34 -13.26 2.06
C PRO A 71 -21.14 -11.96 1.30
N LYS A 72 -22.18 -11.10 1.26
CA LYS A 72 -22.17 -9.81 0.56
C LYS A 72 -21.16 -8.87 1.21
N GLU A 73 -21.24 -8.68 2.54
CA GLU A 73 -20.31 -7.83 3.28
C GLU A 73 -18.86 -8.32 3.10
N ARG A 74 -18.64 -9.63 3.17
CA ARG A 74 -17.33 -10.25 2.97
C ARG A 74 -16.75 -9.99 1.58
N ILE A 75 -17.57 -10.10 0.54
CA ILE A 75 -17.13 -9.82 -0.84
C ILE A 75 -16.76 -8.34 -0.97
N LYS A 76 -17.61 -7.44 -0.45
CA LYS A 76 -17.40 -6.00 -0.52
C LYS A 76 -16.14 -5.54 0.20
N SER A 77 -15.94 -5.96 1.44
CA SER A 77 -14.79 -5.55 2.24
C SER A 77 -13.46 -6.05 1.66
N ILE A 78 -13.42 -7.29 1.14
CA ILE A 78 -12.21 -7.82 0.47
C ILE A 78 -11.95 -7.07 -0.84
N SER A 79 -12.98 -6.82 -1.65
CA SER A 79 -12.84 -6.12 -2.92
C SER A 79 -12.37 -4.69 -2.70
N LEU A 80 -12.92 -3.98 -1.71
CA LEU A 80 -12.47 -2.63 -1.34
C LEU A 80 -11.00 -2.60 -0.93
N ASN A 81 -10.57 -3.56 -0.12
CA ASN A 81 -9.16 -3.67 0.28
C ASN A 81 -8.23 -3.90 -0.93
N LYS A 82 -8.64 -4.72 -1.90
CA LYS A 82 -7.87 -4.95 -3.15
C LYS A 82 -7.84 -3.72 -4.05
N ILE A 83 -8.95 -2.99 -4.18
CA ILE A 83 -9.01 -1.73 -4.92
C ILE A 83 -8.03 -0.73 -4.31
N PHE A 84 -8.05 -0.60 -2.98
CA PHE A 84 -7.14 0.31 -2.27
C PHE A 84 -5.67 -0.07 -2.46
N LEU A 85 -5.35 -1.37 -2.42
CA LEU A 85 -4.00 -1.87 -2.68
C LEU A 85 -3.50 -1.47 -4.08
N ASP A 86 -4.31 -1.68 -5.11
CA ASP A 86 -3.91 -1.44 -6.51
C ASP A 86 -3.88 0.07 -6.87
N THR A 87 -4.59 0.89 -6.12
CA THR A 87 -4.65 2.35 -6.34
C THR A 87 -3.75 3.07 -5.34
N LYS A 88 -4.24 3.33 -4.13
CA LYS A 88 -3.59 4.20 -3.15
C LYS A 88 -2.30 3.65 -2.54
N ALA A 89 -2.26 2.36 -2.21
CA ALA A 89 -1.03 1.78 -1.65
C ALA A 89 0.10 1.73 -2.69
N LYS A 90 -0.24 1.49 -3.95
CA LYS A 90 0.73 1.53 -5.07
C LYS A 90 1.25 2.95 -5.32
N GLU A 91 0.38 3.98 -5.26
CA GLU A 91 0.76 5.39 -5.32
C GLU A 91 1.76 5.74 -4.21
N ALA A 92 1.46 5.39 -2.96
CA ALA A 92 2.37 5.60 -1.83
C ALA A 92 3.72 4.86 -2.00
N ALA A 93 3.70 3.66 -2.58
CA ALA A 93 4.93 2.93 -2.88
C ALA A 93 5.77 3.60 -3.97
N GLN A 94 5.15 4.22 -4.98
CA GLN A 94 5.83 5.04 -5.98
C GLN A 94 6.49 6.25 -5.33
N ASP A 95 5.82 6.91 -4.39
CA ASP A 95 6.38 8.02 -3.63
C ASP A 95 7.58 7.59 -2.78
N CYS A 96 7.55 6.40 -2.18
CA CYS A 96 8.72 5.83 -1.50
C CYS A 96 9.93 5.74 -2.43
N ILE A 97 9.76 5.20 -3.65
CA ILE A 97 10.83 5.15 -4.66
C ILE A 97 11.31 6.55 -5.04
N GLN A 98 10.37 7.47 -5.29
CA GLN A 98 10.69 8.84 -5.68
C GLN A 98 11.53 9.57 -4.62
N LEU A 99 11.22 9.38 -3.33
CA LEU A 99 11.97 10.01 -2.23
C LEU A 99 13.38 9.46 -2.05
N HIS A 100 13.64 8.22 -2.50
CA HIS A 100 15.01 7.66 -2.55
C HIS A 100 15.80 8.18 -3.77
N GLY A 101 15.13 8.82 -4.75
CA GLY A 101 15.76 9.32 -5.97
C GLY A 101 16.43 8.20 -6.78
N GLY A 102 17.56 8.47 -7.40
CA GLY A 102 18.31 7.47 -8.18
C GLY A 102 18.68 6.20 -7.39
N MET A 103 18.84 6.31 -6.07
CA MET A 103 19.08 5.16 -5.18
C MET A 103 17.86 4.23 -5.11
N GLY A 104 16.65 4.74 -5.25
CA GLY A 104 15.42 3.94 -5.19
C GLY A 104 15.27 2.91 -6.30
N VAL A 105 15.94 3.11 -7.42
CA VAL A 105 15.96 2.18 -8.57
C VAL A 105 17.22 1.33 -8.66
N ALA A 106 18.19 1.56 -7.77
CA ALA A 106 19.43 0.78 -7.71
C ALA A 106 19.14 -0.63 -7.15
N ASN A 107 19.78 -1.65 -7.75
CA ASN A 107 19.55 -3.04 -7.36
C ASN A 107 20.02 -3.36 -5.93
N GLU A 108 20.96 -2.57 -5.39
CA GLU A 108 21.49 -2.72 -4.04
C GLU A 108 20.49 -2.28 -2.95
N MET A 109 19.47 -1.48 -3.32
CA MET A 109 18.48 -0.96 -2.37
C MET A 109 17.25 -1.86 -2.31
N SER A 110 16.93 -2.30 -1.10
CA SER A 110 15.77 -3.19 -0.86
C SER A 110 14.42 -2.56 -1.21
N ILE A 111 14.33 -1.22 -1.24
CA ILE A 111 13.10 -0.49 -1.53
C ILE A 111 12.52 -0.84 -2.91
N GLY A 112 13.36 -1.00 -3.94
CA GLY A 112 12.96 -1.40 -5.27
C GLY A 112 12.39 -2.82 -5.33
N HIS A 113 12.91 -3.75 -4.52
CA HIS A 113 12.38 -5.11 -4.41
C HIS A 113 11.00 -5.13 -3.75
N PHE A 114 10.78 -4.32 -2.71
CA PHE A 114 9.47 -4.17 -2.08
C PHE A 114 8.46 -3.56 -3.04
N PHE A 115 8.85 -2.56 -3.82
CA PHE A 115 7.97 -1.97 -4.84
C PHE A 115 7.53 -3.00 -5.89
N LYS A 116 8.48 -3.79 -6.44
CA LYS A 116 8.17 -4.87 -7.38
C LYS A 116 7.21 -5.89 -6.76
N LYS A 117 7.45 -6.27 -5.50
CA LYS A 117 6.58 -7.20 -4.77
C LYS A 117 5.18 -6.62 -4.60
N LEU A 118 5.05 -5.36 -4.16
CA LEU A 118 3.73 -4.72 -3.98
C LEU A 118 2.96 -4.67 -5.30
N THR A 119 3.64 -4.31 -6.40
CA THR A 119 3.05 -4.28 -7.74
C THR A 119 2.57 -5.67 -8.18
N PHE A 120 3.33 -6.72 -7.91
CA PHE A 120 2.90 -8.09 -8.17
C PHE A 120 1.66 -8.47 -7.34
N LEU A 121 1.67 -8.17 -6.03
CA LEU A 121 0.55 -8.46 -5.14
C LEU A 121 -0.72 -7.70 -5.54
N SER A 122 -0.58 -6.48 -6.08
CA SER A 122 -1.74 -5.69 -6.53
C SER A 122 -2.50 -6.33 -7.70
N MET A 123 -1.80 -7.06 -8.56
CA MET A 123 -2.41 -7.77 -9.70
C MET A 123 -2.90 -9.19 -9.36
N LEU A 124 -2.33 -9.80 -8.33
CA LEU A 124 -2.63 -11.18 -7.96
C LEU A 124 -4.07 -11.33 -7.47
N PHE A 125 -4.81 -12.30 -8.04
CA PHE A 125 -6.25 -12.55 -7.80
C PHE A 125 -7.19 -11.41 -8.22
N GLY A 126 -6.81 -10.67 -9.27
CA GLY A 126 -7.58 -9.60 -9.87
C GLY A 126 -7.05 -8.21 -9.51
N ASP A 127 -7.12 -7.32 -10.46
CA ASP A 127 -6.79 -5.89 -10.35
C ASP A 127 -7.97 -5.06 -9.80
N SER A 128 -7.80 -3.75 -9.75
CA SER A 128 -8.85 -2.84 -9.30
C SER A 128 -10.12 -2.94 -10.13
N ASP A 129 -10.03 -3.06 -11.47
CA ASP A 129 -11.19 -3.13 -12.35
C ASP A 129 -12.03 -4.39 -12.12
N TYR A 130 -11.36 -5.54 -11.92
CA TYR A 130 -12.01 -6.78 -11.52
C TYR A 130 -12.74 -6.62 -10.19
N HIS A 131 -12.09 -6.00 -9.20
CA HIS A 131 -12.66 -5.85 -7.86
C HIS A 131 -13.74 -4.77 -7.77
N TYR A 132 -13.75 -3.72 -8.62
CA TYR A 132 -14.88 -2.80 -8.77
C TYR A 132 -16.13 -3.53 -9.24
N LYS A 133 -16.02 -4.32 -10.31
CA LYS A 133 -17.14 -5.13 -10.83
C LYS A 133 -17.65 -6.12 -9.78
N ARG A 134 -16.74 -6.78 -9.08
CA ARG A 134 -17.08 -7.73 -8.02
C ARG A 134 -17.80 -7.06 -6.84
N TYR A 135 -17.38 -5.87 -6.47
CA TYR A 135 -18.02 -5.06 -5.42
C TYR A 135 -19.48 -4.72 -5.80
N GLU A 136 -19.70 -4.24 -7.02
CA GLU A 136 -21.04 -3.90 -7.53
C GLU A 136 -21.94 -5.14 -7.63
N LEU A 137 -21.42 -6.26 -8.12
CA LEU A 137 -22.17 -7.50 -8.25
C LEU A 137 -22.58 -8.10 -6.88
N ALA A 138 -21.86 -7.79 -5.82
CA ALA A 138 -22.23 -8.25 -4.49
C ALA A 138 -23.59 -7.73 -4.01
N ASP A 139 -24.09 -6.62 -4.58
CA ASP A 139 -25.43 -6.11 -4.28
C ASP A 139 -26.57 -6.96 -4.89
N LYS A 140 -26.25 -7.86 -5.80
CA LYS A 140 -27.19 -8.76 -6.46
C LYS A 140 -27.29 -10.15 -5.82
N ILE A 141 -26.45 -10.41 -4.83
CA ILE A 141 -26.44 -11.62 -4.00
C ILE A 141 -27.32 -11.40 -2.76
#